data_29c0f85c160e552a6ba01e41aecf50bd
#
_entry.id   29c0f85c160e552a6ba01e41aecf50bd
#
_cell.length_a   1.000
_cell.length_b   1.000
_cell.length_c   1.000
_cell.angle_alpha   90.00
_cell.angle_beta   90.00
_cell.angle_gamma   90.00
#
_symmetry.space_group_name_H-M   'P 1'
#
loop_
_entity.id
_entity.type
_entity.pdbx_description
1 polymer ?
#
loop_
_entity_poly.entity_id
_entity_poly.type
_entity_poly.pdbx_seq_one_letter_code
_entity_poly.pdbx_strand_id
1 'polypeptide(L)'
;MEEKVEKIFYILTCAGENPEKAAMPFVLASAAMAMDIPATVCLQGNGVYLAQKGYAEHMVKGGGFPPIKKLILDFVEQGGKIWVCVPCIKERNIAVEDLIEGSETTAAAKVNLEALQSSAVFVY
;
A
#
# COMPACT_ATOMS: atom_id res chain seq x y z
N MET A 1 18.28 17.62 21.41
CA MET A 1 16.88 17.41 20.98
C MET A 1 16.86 16.55 19.74
N GLU A 2 16.21 15.43 19.80
CA GLU A 2 16.13 14.53 18.64
C GLU A 2 15.22 15.12 17.57
N GLU A 3 15.67 15.09 16.33
CA GLU A 3 14.81 15.44 15.21
C GLU A 3 13.76 14.36 15.03
N LYS A 4 12.50 14.77 14.92
CA LYS A 4 11.42 13.86 14.59
C LYS A 4 11.48 13.54 13.10
N VAL A 5 11.66 12.26 12.78
CA VAL A 5 11.58 11.80 11.40
C VAL A 5 10.10 11.76 11.01
N GLU A 6 9.73 12.57 10.03
CA GLU A 6 8.37 12.56 9.50
C GLU A 6 8.20 11.38 8.55
N LYS A 7 7.10 10.66 8.71
CA LYS A 7 6.69 9.59 7.81
C LYS A 7 5.17 9.50 7.78
N ILE A 8 4.64 8.97 6.70
CA ILE A 8 3.20 8.84 6.50
C ILE A 8 2.84 7.38 6.29
N PHE A 9 1.74 6.97 6.93
CA PHE A 9 1.23 5.61 6.86
C PHE A 9 -0.16 5.64 6.21
N TYR A 10 -0.33 4.85 5.16
CA TYR A 10 -1.58 4.72 4.42
C TYR A 10 -2.12 3.32 4.61
N ILE A 11 -3.41 3.20 4.95
CA ILE A 11 -4.11 1.92 5.02
C ILE A 11 -5.12 1.89 3.88
N LEU A 12 -5.04 0.87 3.04
CA LEU A 12 -5.90 0.71 1.86
C LEU A 12 -6.69 -0.59 1.96
N THR A 13 -8.03 -0.47 1.94
CA THR A 13 -8.94 -1.58 2.19
C THR A 13 -9.73 -2.03 0.96
N CYS A 14 -9.48 -1.45 -0.21
CA CYS A 14 -10.18 -1.81 -1.44
C CYS A 14 -9.20 -2.07 -2.59
N ALA A 15 -9.70 -2.69 -3.64
CA ALA A 15 -8.94 -2.99 -4.85
C ALA A 15 -9.82 -2.72 -6.07
N GLY A 16 -10.04 -3.71 -6.94
CA GLY A 16 -10.76 -3.53 -8.18
C GLY A 16 -12.23 -3.13 -8.05
N GLU A 17 -12.84 -3.30 -6.89
CA GLU A 17 -14.21 -2.86 -6.65
C GLU A 17 -14.33 -1.33 -6.55
N ASN A 18 -13.24 -0.62 -6.31
CA ASN A 18 -13.21 0.84 -6.30
C ASN A 18 -11.85 1.32 -6.82
N PRO A 19 -11.67 1.33 -8.16
CA PRO A 19 -10.36 1.63 -8.75
C PRO A 19 -9.82 3.03 -8.43
N GLU A 20 -10.68 4.04 -8.38
CA GLU A 20 -10.26 5.39 -8.06
C GLU A 20 -9.72 5.47 -6.62
N LYS A 21 -10.45 4.93 -5.66
CA LYS A 21 -10.04 4.93 -4.26
C LYS A 21 -8.77 4.10 -4.05
N ALA A 22 -8.64 2.97 -4.75
CA ALA A 22 -7.45 2.13 -4.68
C ALA A 22 -6.19 2.85 -5.18
N ALA A 23 -6.31 3.75 -6.13
CA ALA A 23 -5.19 4.49 -6.68
C ALA A 23 -4.71 5.62 -5.76
N MET A 24 -5.61 6.23 -4.98
CA MET A 24 -5.30 7.42 -4.18
C MET A 24 -4.12 7.27 -3.25
N PRO A 25 -4.03 6.23 -2.40
CA PRO A 25 -2.89 6.10 -1.50
C PRO A 25 -1.55 6.02 -2.24
N PHE A 26 -1.52 5.35 -3.38
CA PHE A 26 -0.27 5.24 -4.16
C PHE A 26 0.14 6.57 -4.78
N VAL A 27 -0.83 7.38 -5.22
CA VAL A 27 -0.56 8.74 -5.73
C VAL A 27 0.02 9.61 -4.61
N LEU A 28 -0.62 9.60 -3.43
CA LEU A 28 -0.16 10.38 -2.28
C LEU A 28 1.17 9.88 -1.74
N ALA A 29 1.33 8.57 -1.63
CA ALA A 29 2.55 7.96 -1.11
C ALA A 29 3.75 8.22 -2.04
N SER A 30 3.56 8.16 -3.35
CA SER A 30 4.61 8.49 -4.31
C SER A 30 5.01 9.96 -4.21
N ALA A 31 4.06 10.86 -4.02
CA ALA A 31 4.33 12.26 -3.78
C ALA A 31 5.15 12.47 -2.50
N ALA A 32 4.81 11.74 -1.43
CA ALA A 32 5.56 11.80 -0.18
C ALA A 32 7.02 11.36 -0.40
N MET A 33 7.23 10.24 -1.10
CA MET A 33 8.58 9.77 -1.41
C MET A 33 9.38 10.81 -2.19
N ALA A 34 8.74 11.49 -3.14
CA ALA A 34 9.37 12.57 -3.92
C ALA A 34 9.72 13.78 -3.06
N MET A 35 9.06 13.96 -1.92
CA MET A 35 9.34 15.01 -0.94
C MET A 35 10.34 14.56 0.13
N ASP A 36 10.96 13.40 -0.05
CA ASP A 36 11.85 12.78 0.93
C ASP A 36 11.14 12.42 2.25
N ILE A 37 9.84 12.15 2.18
CA ILE A 37 9.05 11.70 3.33
C ILE A 37 8.78 10.20 3.14
N PRO A 38 9.33 9.34 4.02
CA PRO A 38 9.07 7.90 3.93
C PRO A 38 7.58 7.59 4.01
N ALA A 39 7.12 6.69 3.16
CA ALA A 39 5.72 6.30 3.09
C ALA A 39 5.59 4.78 3.03
N THR A 40 4.59 4.27 3.73
CA THR A 40 4.21 2.85 3.71
C THR A 40 2.73 2.76 3.36
N VAL A 41 2.39 1.87 2.44
CA VAL A 41 1.00 1.53 2.12
C VAL A 41 0.72 0.14 2.67
N CYS A 42 -0.20 0.05 3.62
CA CYS A 42 -0.62 -1.21 4.24
C CYS A 42 -1.92 -1.68 3.62
N LEU A 43 -1.89 -2.84 3.00
CA LEU A 43 -3.06 -3.44 2.33
C LEU A 43 -3.80 -4.34 3.31
N GLN A 44 -5.09 -4.05 3.50
CA GLN A 44 -5.99 -4.82 4.36
C GLN A 44 -7.27 -5.14 3.61
N GLY A 45 -8.03 -6.12 4.08
CA GLY A 45 -9.26 -6.49 3.41
C GLY A 45 -9.02 -6.78 1.93
N ASN A 46 -9.89 -6.29 1.06
CA ASN A 46 -9.73 -6.47 -0.38
C ASN A 46 -8.50 -5.78 -0.96
N GLY A 47 -7.93 -4.81 -0.24
CA GLY A 47 -6.68 -4.16 -0.66
C GLY A 47 -5.54 -5.13 -0.90
N VAL A 48 -5.53 -6.28 -0.21
CA VAL A 48 -4.46 -7.28 -0.37
C VAL A 48 -4.38 -7.86 -1.78
N TYR A 49 -5.49 -7.83 -2.54
CA TYR A 49 -5.47 -8.28 -3.93
C TYR A 49 -4.49 -7.48 -4.79
N LEU A 50 -4.24 -6.21 -4.45
CA LEU A 50 -3.30 -5.39 -5.21
C LEU A 50 -1.88 -5.93 -5.18
N ALA A 51 -1.54 -6.67 -4.12
CA ALA A 51 -0.23 -7.30 -3.99
C ALA A 51 -0.18 -8.70 -4.62
N GLN A 52 -1.29 -9.27 -5.03
CA GLN A 52 -1.31 -10.56 -5.71
C GLN A 52 -0.77 -10.41 -7.13
N LYS A 53 0.21 -11.23 -7.49
CA LYS A 53 0.79 -11.21 -8.84
C LYS A 53 -0.30 -11.34 -9.90
N GLY A 54 -0.28 -10.45 -10.88
CA GLY A 54 -1.22 -10.47 -11.99
C GLY A 54 -2.53 -9.73 -11.77
N TYR A 55 -2.89 -9.41 -10.51
CA TYR A 55 -4.18 -8.77 -10.23
C TYR A 55 -4.25 -7.33 -10.76
N ALA A 56 -3.26 -6.51 -10.41
CA ALA A 56 -3.28 -5.08 -10.76
C ALA A 56 -3.27 -4.85 -12.28
N GLU A 57 -2.70 -5.78 -13.03
CA GLU A 57 -2.64 -5.71 -14.49
C GLU A 57 -4.02 -5.77 -15.15
N HIS A 58 -4.98 -6.36 -14.47
CA HIS A 58 -6.34 -6.57 -14.99
C HIS A 58 -7.36 -5.58 -14.42
N MET A 59 -6.90 -4.64 -13.60
CA MET A 59 -7.80 -3.62 -13.05
C MET A 59 -8.12 -2.55 -14.07
N VAL A 60 -9.38 -2.09 -14.01
CA VAL A 60 -9.82 -0.93 -14.76
C VAL A 60 -9.16 0.32 -14.17
N LYS A 61 -8.71 1.21 -15.04
CA LYS A 61 -8.19 2.51 -14.65
C LYS A 61 -9.32 3.40 -14.12
N GLY A 62 -9.07 4.13 -13.04
CA GLY A 62 -10.10 4.98 -12.42
C GLY A 62 -9.59 6.37 -12.08
N GLY A 63 -10.51 7.32 -11.98
CA GLY A 63 -10.24 8.66 -11.48
C GLY A 63 -9.28 9.52 -12.29
N GLY A 64 -9.01 9.16 -13.53
CA GLY A 64 -8.03 9.87 -14.36
C GLY A 64 -6.57 9.62 -13.97
N PHE A 65 -6.33 8.70 -13.02
CA PHE A 65 -4.98 8.32 -12.62
C PHE A 65 -4.35 7.34 -13.62
N PRO A 66 -3.00 7.23 -13.63
CA PRO A 66 -2.33 6.17 -14.39
C PRO A 66 -2.81 4.77 -13.97
N PRO A 67 -2.54 3.73 -14.77
CA PRO A 67 -2.86 2.35 -14.37
C PRO A 67 -2.28 2.02 -13.00
N ILE A 68 -3.05 1.30 -12.17
CA ILE A 68 -2.66 0.98 -10.80
C ILE A 68 -1.32 0.22 -10.75
N LYS A 69 -1.07 -0.67 -11.69
CA LYS A 69 0.19 -1.40 -11.75
C LYS A 69 1.38 -0.44 -11.85
N LYS A 70 1.26 0.58 -12.69
CA LYS A 70 2.31 1.59 -12.84
C LYS A 70 2.52 2.36 -11.54
N LEU A 71 1.44 2.75 -10.87
CA LEU A 71 1.51 3.47 -9.60
C LEU A 71 2.22 2.65 -8.53
N ILE A 72 1.90 1.35 -8.44
CA ILE A 72 2.52 0.44 -7.48
C ILE A 72 4.01 0.28 -7.77
N LEU A 73 4.37 0.01 -9.03
CA LEU A 73 5.76 -0.20 -9.41
C LEU A 73 6.61 1.05 -9.19
N ASP A 74 6.09 2.21 -9.56
CA ASP A 74 6.79 3.49 -9.36
C ASP A 74 7.02 3.77 -7.87
N PHE A 75 6.03 3.47 -7.03
CA PHE A 75 6.14 3.64 -5.58
C PHE A 75 7.22 2.73 -4.99
N VAL A 76 7.22 1.46 -5.35
CA VAL A 76 8.22 0.50 -4.88
C VAL A 76 9.62 0.89 -5.37
N GLU A 77 9.73 1.31 -6.62
CA GLU A 77 11.01 1.72 -7.20
C GLU A 77 11.61 2.93 -6.48
N GLN A 78 10.78 3.82 -5.98
CA GLN A 78 11.21 4.97 -5.17
C GLN A 78 11.62 4.60 -3.75
N GLY A 79 11.52 3.34 -3.37
CA GLY A 79 11.82 2.87 -2.01
C GLY A 79 10.62 2.82 -1.08
N GLY A 80 9.41 3.02 -1.60
CA GLY A 80 8.18 2.90 -0.82
C GLY A 80 7.95 1.47 -0.36
N LYS A 81 7.31 1.32 0.80
CA LYS A 81 7.04 0.01 1.40
C LYS A 81 5.57 -0.37 1.23
N ILE A 82 5.34 -1.62 0.86
CA ILE A 82 4.00 -2.21 0.80
C ILE A 82 3.92 -3.31 1.84
N TRP A 83 2.96 -3.19 2.75
CA TRP A 83 2.67 -4.20 3.77
C TRP A 83 1.37 -4.91 3.43
N VAL A 84 1.32 -6.22 3.68
CA VAL A 84 0.18 -7.06 3.33
C VAL A 84 -0.31 -7.79 4.57
N CYS A 85 -1.58 -7.60 4.92
CA CYS A 85 -2.22 -8.20 6.09
C CYS A 85 -2.29 -9.73 5.94
N VAL A 86 -1.67 -10.47 6.86
CA VAL A 86 -1.64 -11.95 6.80
C VAL A 86 -3.01 -12.59 6.93
N PRO A 87 -3.84 -12.26 7.95
CA PRO A 87 -5.18 -12.85 8.01
C PRO A 87 -6.01 -12.57 6.76
N CYS A 88 -5.82 -11.41 6.15
CA CYS A 88 -6.58 -11.03 4.96
C CYS A 88 -6.22 -11.87 3.74
N ILE A 89 -4.94 -12.18 3.54
CA ILE A 89 -4.54 -13.07 2.44
C ILE A 89 -4.96 -14.52 2.69
N LYS A 90 -4.91 -14.98 3.94
CA LYS A 90 -5.35 -16.32 4.29
C LYS A 90 -6.84 -16.53 4.00
N GLU A 91 -7.67 -15.57 4.38
CA GLU A 91 -9.11 -15.62 4.11
C GLU A 91 -9.42 -15.67 2.61
N ARG A 92 -8.54 -15.09 1.78
CA ARG A 92 -8.70 -15.02 0.33
C ARG A 92 -7.92 -16.07 -0.44
N ASN A 93 -7.30 -17.01 0.28
CA ASN A 93 -6.50 -18.09 -0.31
C ASN A 93 -5.36 -17.56 -1.22
N ILE A 94 -4.74 -16.45 -0.81
CA ILE A 94 -3.58 -15.91 -1.50
C ILE A 94 -2.32 -16.41 -0.78
N ALA A 95 -1.46 -17.13 -1.52
CA ALA A 95 -0.20 -17.63 -0.97
C ALA A 95 0.83 -16.51 -0.90
N VAL A 96 1.72 -16.57 0.10
CA VAL A 96 2.80 -15.59 0.25
C VAL A 96 3.69 -15.56 -1.01
N GLU A 97 3.91 -16.72 -1.63
CA GLU A 97 4.71 -16.85 -2.85
C GLU A 97 4.09 -16.13 -4.05
N ASP A 98 2.79 -15.83 -3.99
CA ASP A 98 2.07 -15.13 -5.06
C ASP A 98 2.02 -13.62 -4.84
N LEU A 99 2.71 -13.10 -3.84
CA LEU A 99 2.79 -11.66 -3.59
C LEU A 99 3.91 -11.04 -4.45
N ILE A 100 3.67 -9.81 -4.89
CA ILE A 100 4.63 -9.07 -5.73
C ILE A 100 5.92 -8.76 -4.94
N GLU A 101 7.01 -8.58 -5.67
CA GLU A 101 8.27 -8.11 -5.10
C GLU A 101 8.09 -6.71 -4.50
N GLY A 102 8.78 -6.47 -3.40
CA GLY A 102 8.69 -5.19 -2.68
C GLY A 102 7.57 -5.15 -1.66
N SER A 103 6.78 -6.23 -1.54
CA SER A 103 5.78 -6.36 -0.48
C SER A 103 6.31 -7.20 0.67
N GLU A 104 5.82 -6.89 1.88
CA GLU A 104 6.15 -7.62 3.10
C GLU A 104 4.85 -7.95 3.82
N THR A 105 4.79 -9.12 4.44
CA THR A 105 3.64 -9.48 5.28
C THR A 105 3.69 -8.76 6.61
N THR A 106 2.52 -8.46 7.17
CA THR A 106 2.40 -7.77 8.45
C THR A 106 1.24 -8.31 9.28
N ALA A 107 1.23 -7.91 10.54
CA ALA A 107 0.19 -8.28 11.50
C ALA A 107 -0.20 -7.06 12.34
N ALA A 108 -1.29 -7.20 13.11
CA ALA A 108 -1.93 -6.10 13.83
C ALA A 108 -0.97 -5.29 14.71
N ALA A 109 -0.10 -5.95 15.46
CA ALA A 109 0.81 -5.24 16.36
C ALA A 109 1.77 -4.32 15.60
N LYS A 110 2.31 -4.79 14.49
CA LYS A 110 3.22 -3.99 13.66
C LYS A 110 2.49 -2.81 13.02
N VAL A 111 1.25 -3.01 12.59
CA VAL A 111 0.42 -1.93 12.03
C VAL A 111 0.17 -0.84 13.08
N ASN A 112 -0.20 -1.24 14.30
CA ASN A 112 -0.42 -0.29 15.39
C ASN A 112 0.85 0.50 15.71
N LEU A 113 1.98 -0.19 15.78
CA LEU A 113 3.24 0.46 16.09
C LEU A 113 3.63 1.48 15.01
N GLU A 114 3.47 1.11 13.75
CA GLU A 114 3.74 2.03 12.64
C GLU A 114 2.83 3.26 12.69
N ALA A 115 1.54 3.05 12.95
CA ALA A 115 0.58 4.14 13.07
C ALA A 115 0.97 5.11 14.20
N LEU A 116 1.37 4.56 15.36
CA LEU A 116 1.79 5.39 16.50
C LEU A 116 3.04 6.21 16.22
N GLN A 117 3.94 5.71 15.37
CA GLN A 117 5.20 6.37 15.04
C GLN A 117 5.07 7.29 13.83
N SER A 118 3.97 7.26 13.12
CA SER A 118 3.77 8.05 11.90
C SER A 118 3.30 9.45 12.23
N SER A 119 3.73 10.41 11.42
CA SER A 119 3.32 11.81 11.55
C SER A 119 1.87 12.01 11.09
N ALA A 120 1.42 11.20 10.13
CA ALA A 120 0.06 11.20 9.64
C ALA A 120 -0.34 9.78 9.24
N VAL A 121 -1.63 9.46 9.39
CA VAL A 121 -2.21 8.18 8.99
C VAL A 121 -3.45 8.47 8.15
N PHE A 122 -3.50 7.89 6.95
CA PHE A 122 -4.66 7.97 6.06
C PHE A 122 -5.25 6.59 5.88
N VAL A 123 -6.58 6.50 5.92
CA VAL A 123 -7.30 5.23 5.70
C VAL A 123 -8.25 5.40 4.52
N TYR A 124 -8.14 4.50 3.57
CA TYR A 124 -8.97 4.45 2.36
C TYR A 124 -9.72 3.14 2.24
#